data_5ccb1e20adfb09cc10eaf73b91e93bd3
#
_entry.id   5ccb1e20adfb09cc10eaf73b91e93bd3
#
_cell.length_a   1.000
_cell.length_b   1.000
_cell.length_c   1.000
_cell.angle_alpha   90.00
_cell.angle_beta   90.00
_cell.angle_gamma   90.00
#
_symmetry.space_group_name_H-M   'P 1'
#
loop_
_entity.id
_entity.type
_entity.pdbx_description
1 polymer ?
#
loop_
_entity_poly.entity_id
_entity_poly.type
_entity_poly.pdbx_seq_one_letter_code
_entity_poly.pdbx_strand_id
1 'polypeptide(L)'
;MIKAIAFDMGGVILDLDMDKCKEAFRTKAGMTSIDEYIDTFHQRGFWGDLEAGRIDAEEFFRITLELSAPGTTRQTVYECFREFIHGVPAEKVEFLKEIARQYPIYLLSNTNPIALEVCQDIFREVGFEPEKIFTGMFLSYRMKLLKPDPRIYRQTIEGIGLPADEILFIDDSLTNVEAARREGMAAEYYEPGTDLRATTLAALQSH
;
A
#
# COMPACT_ATOMS: atom_id res chain seq x y z
N MET A 1 -8.85 -23.54 -7.18
CA MET A 1 -8.45 -22.80 -8.41
C MET A 1 -8.74 -21.33 -8.22
N ILE A 2 -7.75 -20.48 -8.41
CA ILE A 2 -7.83 -19.02 -8.17
C ILE A 2 -8.79 -18.36 -9.17
N LYS A 3 -9.63 -17.46 -8.66
CA LYS A 3 -10.61 -16.69 -9.44
C LYS A 3 -10.43 -15.17 -9.28
N ALA A 4 -9.69 -14.71 -8.29
CA ALA A 4 -9.37 -13.30 -8.07
C ALA A 4 -7.97 -13.13 -7.49
N ILE A 5 -7.35 -11.97 -7.72
CA ILE A 5 -6.02 -11.65 -7.19
C ILE A 5 -6.08 -10.34 -6.44
N ALA A 6 -5.60 -10.30 -5.21
CA ALA A 6 -5.38 -9.10 -4.44
C ALA A 6 -3.88 -8.80 -4.34
N PHE A 7 -3.48 -7.58 -4.63
CA PHE A 7 -2.09 -7.12 -4.52
C PHE A 7 -1.96 -6.11 -3.39
N ASP A 8 -0.87 -6.16 -2.65
CA ASP A 8 -0.43 -4.98 -1.93
C ASP A 8 0.04 -3.90 -2.90
N MET A 9 0.09 -2.66 -2.43
CA MET A 9 0.49 -1.52 -3.24
C MET A 9 1.96 -1.19 -3.06
N GLY A 10 2.37 -0.87 -1.83
CA GLY A 10 3.74 -0.50 -1.52
C GLY A 10 4.67 -1.71 -1.48
N GLY A 11 5.87 -1.62 -2.05
CA GLY A 11 6.80 -2.75 -2.13
C GLY A 11 6.44 -3.80 -3.18
N VAL A 12 5.17 -3.91 -3.57
CA VAL A 12 4.69 -4.84 -4.62
C VAL A 12 4.52 -4.12 -5.96
N ILE A 13 3.61 -3.15 -6.03
CA ILE A 13 3.34 -2.38 -7.26
C ILE A 13 4.28 -1.17 -7.34
N LEU A 14 4.33 -0.40 -6.24
CA LEU A 14 5.17 0.79 -6.10
C LEU A 14 6.51 0.42 -5.48
N ASP A 15 7.58 0.92 -6.04
CA ASP A 15 8.88 0.87 -5.39
C ASP A 15 8.99 1.98 -4.35
N LEU A 16 9.39 1.65 -3.14
CA LEU A 16 9.42 2.55 -1.99
C LEU A 16 10.84 2.85 -1.55
N ASP A 17 11.07 4.08 -1.06
CA ASP A 17 12.33 4.53 -0.48
C ASP A 17 12.07 5.24 0.86
N MET A 18 12.05 4.46 1.93
CA MET A 18 11.79 4.97 3.28
C MET A 18 12.85 5.95 3.76
N ASP A 19 14.10 5.73 3.37
CA ASP A 19 15.20 6.59 3.81
C ASP A 19 15.11 7.98 3.16
N LYS A 20 14.73 8.06 1.88
CA LYS A 20 14.43 9.34 1.22
C LYS A 20 13.25 10.06 1.84
N CYS A 21 12.20 9.34 2.19
CA CYS A 21 11.05 9.92 2.89
C CYS A 21 11.50 10.58 4.21
N LYS A 22 12.19 9.82 5.06
CA LYS A 22 12.71 10.32 6.34
C LYS A 22 13.63 11.52 6.16
N GLU A 23 14.54 11.44 5.19
CA GLU A 23 15.47 12.54 4.90
C GLU A 23 14.72 13.79 4.43
N ALA A 24 13.69 13.64 3.60
CA ALA A 24 12.87 14.76 3.18
C ALA A 24 12.12 15.40 4.36
N PHE A 25 11.56 14.61 5.28
CA PHE A 25 10.94 15.16 6.48
C PHE A 25 11.94 15.89 7.38
N ARG A 26 13.18 15.39 7.53
CA ARG A 26 14.22 16.07 8.29
C ARG A 26 14.68 17.37 7.64
N THR A 27 14.92 17.35 6.33
CA THR A 27 15.57 18.47 5.63
C THR A 27 14.59 19.51 5.09
N LYS A 28 13.45 19.10 4.50
CA LYS A 28 12.45 20.01 3.93
C LYS A 28 11.45 20.49 4.97
N ALA A 29 10.99 19.59 5.85
CA ALA A 29 10.02 19.93 6.90
C ALA A 29 10.67 20.26 8.26
N GLY A 30 11.95 19.99 8.45
CA GLY A 30 12.63 20.19 9.73
C GLY A 30 12.10 19.30 10.86
N MET A 31 11.42 18.20 10.53
CA MET A 31 10.87 17.26 11.49
C MET A 31 11.93 16.23 11.90
N THR A 32 12.73 16.58 12.92
CA THR A 32 13.85 15.72 13.38
C THR A 32 13.40 14.46 14.11
N SER A 33 12.15 14.43 14.60
CA SER A 33 11.55 13.28 15.30
C SER A 33 10.94 12.22 14.37
N ILE A 34 11.06 12.36 13.05
CA ILE A 34 10.37 11.48 12.08
C ILE A 34 10.63 9.98 12.32
N ASP A 35 11.82 9.61 12.79
CA ASP A 35 12.19 8.23 13.06
C ASP A 35 11.40 7.58 14.21
N GLU A 36 10.76 8.38 15.07
CA GLU A 36 9.91 7.89 16.15
C GLU A 36 8.56 7.36 15.61
N TYR A 37 8.16 7.83 14.43
CA TYR A 37 6.83 7.60 13.86
C TYR A 37 6.82 6.60 12.71
N ILE A 38 7.87 6.57 11.88
CA ILE A 38 7.92 5.71 10.70
C ILE A 38 9.14 4.79 10.69
N ASP A 39 8.89 3.53 10.40
CA ASP A 39 9.90 2.54 10.08
C ASP A 39 9.47 1.71 8.86
N THR A 40 10.31 0.77 8.42
CA THR A 40 10.07 0.02 7.18
C THR A 40 8.76 -0.78 7.19
N PHE A 41 8.30 -1.23 8.35
CA PHE A 41 7.17 -2.16 8.44
C PHE A 41 6.04 -1.67 9.35
N HIS A 42 6.29 -0.71 10.25
CA HIS A 42 5.32 -0.31 11.25
C HIS A 42 5.30 1.19 11.45
N GLN A 43 4.16 1.76 11.19
CA GLN A 43 3.91 3.17 11.50
C GLN A 43 3.42 3.29 12.94
N ARG A 44 3.91 4.31 13.67
CA ARG A 44 3.61 4.51 15.10
C ARG A 44 2.95 5.86 15.34
N GLY A 45 2.32 5.98 16.53
CA GLY A 45 1.67 7.20 16.93
C GLY A 45 0.67 7.68 15.88
N PHE A 46 0.61 8.96 15.64
CA PHE A 46 -0.36 9.57 14.73
C PHE A 46 -0.22 9.12 13.25
N TRP A 47 0.95 8.62 12.82
CA TRP A 47 1.12 8.01 11.51
C TRP A 47 0.36 6.69 11.39
N GLY A 48 0.53 5.81 12.37
CA GLY A 48 -0.26 4.58 12.44
C GLY A 48 -1.74 4.85 12.67
N ASP A 49 -2.08 5.95 13.36
CA ASP A 49 -3.47 6.37 13.56
C ASP A 49 -4.12 6.84 12.26
N LEU A 50 -3.36 7.54 11.39
CA LEU A 50 -3.82 7.93 10.07
C LEU A 50 -4.05 6.71 9.16
N GLU A 51 -3.10 5.78 9.11
CA GLU A 51 -3.23 4.54 8.31
C GLU A 51 -4.37 3.63 8.80
N ALA A 52 -4.63 3.64 10.10
CA ALA A 52 -5.75 2.92 10.69
C ALA A 52 -7.09 3.69 10.63
N GLY A 53 -7.10 4.89 10.05
CA GLY A 53 -8.30 5.74 9.97
C GLY A 53 -8.85 6.18 11.32
N ARG A 54 -8.00 6.23 12.36
CA ARG A 54 -8.35 6.74 13.69
C ARG A 54 -8.32 8.27 13.77
N ILE A 55 -7.47 8.89 12.95
CA ILE A 55 -7.46 10.34 12.71
C ILE A 55 -7.63 10.59 11.20
N ASP A 56 -8.08 11.78 10.85
CA ASP A 56 -8.18 12.21 9.46
C ASP A 56 -6.92 12.98 8.99
N ALA A 57 -6.90 13.37 7.72
CA ALA A 57 -5.78 14.10 7.14
C ALA A 57 -5.60 15.50 7.79
N GLU A 58 -6.68 16.16 8.22
CA GLU A 58 -6.62 17.48 8.86
C GLU A 58 -5.87 17.40 10.19
N GLU A 59 -6.24 16.42 11.03
CA GLU A 59 -5.56 16.20 12.31
C GLU A 59 -4.10 15.76 12.11
N PHE A 60 -3.83 14.92 11.12
CA PHE A 60 -2.47 14.55 10.76
C PHE A 60 -1.62 15.77 10.36
N PHE A 61 -2.14 16.63 9.48
CA PHE A 61 -1.42 17.85 9.09
C PHE A 61 -1.19 18.78 10.29
N ARG A 62 -2.18 18.95 11.17
CA ARG A 62 -2.03 19.76 12.37
C ARG A 62 -0.85 19.29 13.21
N ILE A 63 -0.81 17.98 13.53
CA ILE A 63 0.27 17.40 14.35
C ILE A 63 1.62 17.48 13.63
N THR A 64 1.66 17.13 12.33
CA THR A 64 2.91 17.17 11.55
C THR A 64 3.50 18.58 11.50
N LEU A 65 2.67 19.60 11.27
CA LEU A 65 3.12 20.99 11.19
C LEU A 65 3.60 21.51 12.55
N GLU A 66 3.00 21.09 13.65
CA GLU A 66 3.46 21.42 15.01
C GLU A 66 4.84 20.81 15.33
N LEU A 67 5.14 19.63 14.77
CA LEU A 67 6.42 18.92 14.94
C LEU A 67 7.49 19.37 13.92
N SER A 68 7.11 20.20 12.96
CA SER A 68 7.98 20.67 11.87
C SER A 68 8.58 22.04 12.16
N ALA A 69 9.56 22.43 11.36
CA ALA A 69 10.14 23.77 11.45
C ALA A 69 9.12 24.87 11.11
N PRO A 70 9.22 26.07 11.70
CA PRO A 70 8.37 27.20 11.33
C PRO A 70 8.41 27.50 9.82
N GLY A 71 7.23 27.68 9.22
CA GLY A 71 7.09 27.94 7.79
C GLY A 71 6.88 26.68 6.93
N THR A 72 6.94 25.46 7.52
CA THR A 72 6.53 24.23 6.83
C THR A 72 5.05 24.32 6.45
N THR A 73 4.72 23.87 5.24
CA THR A 73 3.37 23.90 4.69
C THR A 73 2.85 22.48 4.43
N ARG A 74 1.54 22.35 4.20
CA ARG A 74 0.96 21.07 3.75
C ARG A 74 1.61 20.58 2.45
N GLN A 75 1.93 21.51 1.54
CA GLN A 75 2.62 21.19 0.29
C GLN A 75 4.01 20.59 0.58
N THR A 76 4.76 21.14 1.54
CA THR A 76 6.06 20.57 1.95
C THR A 76 5.89 19.14 2.48
N VAL A 77 4.88 18.88 3.29
CA VAL A 77 4.56 17.53 3.81
C VAL A 77 4.22 16.58 2.66
N TYR A 78 3.41 17.03 1.70
CA TYR A 78 3.06 16.27 0.52
C TYR A 78 4.29 15.89 -0.32
N GLU A 79 5.20 16.84 -0.51
CA GLU A 79 6.49 16.61 -1.19
C GLU A 79 7.37 15.59 -0.45
N CYS A 80 7.34 15.59 0.89
CA CYS A 80 8.04 14.57 1.68
C CYS A 80 7.45 13.17 1.48
N PHE A 81 6.11 13.06 1.41
CA PHE A 81 5.46 11.79 1.06
C PHE A 81 5.81 11.34 -0.35
N ARG A 82 5.96 12.27 -1.30
CA ARG A 82 6.34 11.95 -2.68
C ARG A 82 7.74 11.32 -2.76
N GLU A 83 8.67 11.74 -1.91
CA GLU A 83 10.01 11.13 -1.84
C GLU A 83 9.99 9.67 -1.32
N PHE A 84 8.89 9.24 -0.68
CA PHE A 84 8.71 7.87 -0.27
C PHE A 84 8.52 6.92 -1.46
N ILE A 85 7.92 7.40 -2.55
CA ILE A 85 7.59 6.58 -3.71
C ILE A 85 8.65 6.79 -4.78
N HIS A 86 9.50 5.78 -4.98
CA HIS A 86 10.56 5.85 -5.98
C HIS A 86 9.99 5.78 -7.41
N GLY A 87 8.85 5.14 -7.61
CA GLY A 87 8.15 5.06 -8.89
C GLY A 87 7.31 3.80 -9.06
N VAL A 88 6.82 3.66 -10.27
CA VAL A 88 6.10 2.46 -10.74
C VAL A 88 6.85 1.92 -11.94
N PRO A 89 7.48 0.75 -11.86
CA PRO A 89 8.11 0.12 -13.01
C PRO A 89 7.11 -0.14 -14.15
N ALA A 90 7.49 0.22 -15.38
CA ALA A 90 6.61 0.10 -16.54
C ALA A 90 6.15 -1.35 -16.78
N GLU A 91 7.01 -2.31 -16.51
CA GLU A 91 6.71 -3.74 -16.63
C GLU A 91 5.61 -4.20 -15.65
N LYS A 92 5.57 -3.62 -14.44
CA LYS A 92 4.49 -3.88 -13.48
C LYS A 92 3.16 -3.31 -13.98
N VAL A 93 3.16 -2.09 -14.54
CA VAL A 93 1.97 -1.46 -15.13
C VAL A 93 1.41 -2.31 -16.26
N GLU A 94 2.27 -2.74 -17.21
CA GLU A 94 1.83 -3.58 -18.33
C GLU A 94 1.32 -4.94 -17.85
N PHE A 95 1.98 -5.55 -16.87
CA PHE A 95 1.52 -6.80 -16.29
C PHE A 95 0.15 -6.65 -15.62
N LEU A 96 -0.08 -5.62 -14.83
CA LEU A 96 -1.37 -5.38 -14.18
C LEU A 96 -2.50 -5.18 -15.21
N LYS A 97 -2.25 -4.45 -16.29
CA LYS A 97 -3.21 -4.30 -17.40
C LYS A 97 -3.52 -5.63 -18.10
N GLU A 98 -2.52 -6.50 -18.22
CA GLU A 98 -2.67 -7.80 -18.86
C GLU A 98 -3.44 -8.77 -17.96
N ILE A 99 -3.04 -8.93 -16.70
CA ILE A 99 -3.66 -9.89 -15.79
C ILE A 99 -5.10 -9.51 -15.43
N ALA A 100 -5.43 -8.20 -15.40
CA ALA A 100 -6.79 -7.70 -15.19
C ALA A 100 -7.79 -8.12 -16.31
N ARG A 101 -7.30 -8.53 -17.48
CA ARG A 101 -8.16 -9.06 -18.54
C ARG A 101 -8.55 -10.53 -18.31
N GLN A 102 -7.84 -11.21 -17.42
CA GLN A 102 -8.01 -12.65 -17.15
C GLN A 102 -8.65 -12.89 -15.78
N TYR A 103 -8.35 -12.02 -14.81
CA TYR A 103 -8.83 -12.12 -13.43
C TYR A 103 -9.31 -10.77 -12.95
N PRO A 104 -10.40 -10.69 -12.16
CA PRO A 104 -10.66 -9.51 -11.36
C PRO A 104 -9.51 -9.30 -10.39
N ILE A 105 -8.91 -8.11 -10.40
CA ILE A 105 -7.81 -7.77 -9.52
C ILE A 105 -8.23 -6.69 -8.51
N TYR A 106 -7.67 -6.77 -7.31
CA TYR A 106 -7.98 -5.92 -6.18
C TYR A 106 -6.71 -5.36 -5.55
N LEU A 107 -6.83 -4.21 -4.85
CA LEU A 107 -5.81 -3.72 -3.93
C LEU A 107 -6.20 -4.06 -2.49
N LEU A 108 -5.24 -4.53 -1.69
CA LEU A 108 -5.36 -4.67 -0.23
C LEU A 108 -4.12 -4.06 0.42
N SER A 109 -4.20 -2.81 0.87
CA SER A 109 -3.02 -2.04 1.26
C SER A 109 -3.19 -1.29 2.59
N ASN A 110 -2.13 -1.34 3.41
CA ASN A 110 -1.96 -0.38 4.50
C ASN A 110 -1.52 0.94 3.90
N THR A 111 -2.38 1.95 3.98
CA THR A 111 -2.15 3.27 3.39
C THR A 111 -2.98 4.33 4.10
N ASN A 112 -2.81 5.57 3.69
CA ASN A 112 -3.53 6.72 4.22
C ASN A 112 -3.97 7.65 3.08
N PRO A 113 -4.88 8.61 3.34
CA PRO A 113 -5.42 9.48 2.28
C PRO A 113 -4.36 10.33 1.59
N ILE A 114 -3.31 10.78 2.31
CA ILE A 114 -2.25 11.62 1.75
C ILE A 114 -1.33 10.78 0.84
N ALA A 115 -0.89 9.62 1.31
CA ALA A 115 -0.09 8.69 0.52
C ALA A 115 -0.85 8.22 -0.73
N LEU A 116 -2.14 7.95 -0.61
CA LEU A 116 -2.96 7.55 -1.77
C LEU A 116 -3.03 8.65 -2.83
N GLU A 117 -3.19 9.91 -2.43
CA GLU A 117 -3.20 11.05 -3.36
C GLU A 117 -1.87 11.15 -4.12
N VAL A 118 -0.74 11.03 -3.41
CA VAL A 118 0.59 10.98 -4.02
C VAL A 118 0.72 9.79 -4.99
N CYS A 119 0.26 8.60 -4.60
CA CYS A 119 0.27 7.42 -5.46
C CYS A 119 -0.54 7.66 -6.75
N GLN A 120 -1.72 8.28 -6.64
CA GLN A 120 -2.57 8.58 -7.80
C GLN A 120 -1.90 9.55 -8.77
N ASP A 121 -1.16 10.56 -8.27
CA ASP A 121 -0.38 11.46 -9.13
C ASP A 121 0.71 10.71 -9.88
N ILE A 122 1.47 9.86 -9.18
CA ILE A 122 2.53 9.04 -9.78
C ILE A 122 1.95 8.05 -10.81
N PHE A 123 0.84 7.42 -10.51
CA PHE A 123 0.16 6.53 -11.46
C PHE A 123 -0.29 7.29 -12.73
N ARG A 124 -0.82 8.50 -12.60
CA ARG A 124 -1.21 9.33 -13.75
C ARG A 124 0.00 9.69 -14.63
N GLU A 125 1.17 9.96 -14.03
CA GLU A 125 2.41 10.26 -14.77
C GLU A 125 2.85 9.11 -15.69
N VAL A 126 2.56 7.86 -15.30
CA VAL A 126 2.87 6.66 -16.10
C VAL A 126 1.66 6.14 -16.93
N GLY A 127 0.58 6.91 -17.00
CA GLY A 127 -0.62 6.53 -17.75
C GLY A 127 -1.34 5.31 -17.18
N PHE A 128 -1.28 5.13 -15.86
CA PHE A 128 -2.00 4.09 -15.15
C PHE A 128 -3.15 4.69 -14.34
N GLU A 129 -4.34 4.15 -14.50
CA GLU A 129 -5.54 4.59 -13.80
C GLU A 129 -6.07 3.44 -12.93
N PRO A 130 -5.68 3.38 -11.64
CA PRO A 130 -6.05 2.26 -10.76
C PRO A 130 -7.56 1.98 -10.75
N GLU A 131 -8.39 3.02 -10.77
CA GLU A 131 -9.85 2.91 -10.72
C GLU A 131 -10.46 2.22 -11.95
N LYS A 132 -9.72 2.18 -13.07
CA LYS A 132 -10.15 1.47 -14.30
C LYS A 132 -9.62 0.05 -14.38
N ILE A 133 -8.59 -0.26 -13.62
CA ILE A 133 -7.88 -1.53 -13.69
C ILE A 133 -8.27 -2.44 -12.53
N PHE A 134 -8.35 -1.90 -11.30
CA PHE A 134 -8.75 -2.67 -10.14
C PHE A 134 -10.28 -2.74 -10.02
N THR A 135 -10.79 -3.95 -9.79
CA THR A 135 -12.23 -4.19 -9.52
C THR A 135 -12.65 -3.56 -8.19
N GLY A 136 -11.74 -3.48 -7.23
CA GLY A 136 -11.99 -2.84 -5.93
C GLY A 136 -10.69 -2.58 -5.17
N MET A 137 -10.78 -1.70 -4.15
CA MET A 137 -9.66 -1.30 -3.33
C MET A 137 -10.03 -1.38 -1.85
N PHE A 138 -9.34 -2.25 -1.12
CA PHE A 138 -9.42 -2.45 0.31
C PHE A 138 -8.28 -1.68 0.97
N LEU A 139 -8.57 -0.47 1.43
CA LEU A 139 -7.58 0.46 1.96
C LEU A 139 -7.75 0.60 3.47
N SER A 140 -6.69 0.38 4.22
CA SER A 140 -6.71 0.28 5.69
C SER A 140 -7.43 1.43 6.38
N TYR A 141 -7.16 2.68 5.99
CA TYR A 141 -7.78 3.86 6.60
C TYR A 141 -9.31 3.93 6.37
N ARG A 142 -9.82 3.37 5.24
CA ARG A 142 -11.27 3.29 4.96
C ARG A 142 -11.91 2.14 5.74
N MET A 143 -11.19 1.01 5.85
CA MET A 143 -11.64 -0.17 6.58
C MET A 143 -11.47 -0.02 8.10
N LYS A 144 -10.67 0.95 8.56
CA LYS A 144 -10.26 1.15 9.96
C LYS A 144 -9.57 -0.07 10.56
N LEU A 145 -8.85 -0.80 9.74
CA LEU A 145 -8.10 -2.01 10.07
C LEU A 145 -6.77 -1.99 9.34
N LEU A 146 -5.74 -2.53 9.96
CA LEU A 146 -4.39 -2.66 9.38
C LEU A 146 -4.05 -4.15 9.19
N LYS A 147 -3.40 -4.50 8.09
CA LYS A 147 -2.67 -5.76 8.01
C LYS A 147 -1.58 -5.77 9.11
N PRO A 148 -1.34 -6.85 9.85
CA PRO A 148 -1.85 -8.21 9.66
C PRO A 148 -3.08 -8.57 10.54
N ASP A 149 -3.93 -7.63 10.94
CA ASP A 149 -5.14 -7.95 11.71
C ASP A 149 -6.05 -8.90 10.89
N PRO A 150 -6.44 -10.06 11.43
CA PRO A 150 -7.25 -11.04 10.68
C PRO A 150 -8.58 -10.47 10.17
N ARG A 151 -9.13 -9.45 10.82
CA ARG A 151 -10.39 -8.83 10.42
C ARG A 151 -10.30 -8.15 9.06
N ILE A 152 -9.13 -7.60 8.67
CA ILE A 152 -8.99 -6.95 7.37
C ILE A 152 -9.11 -7.96 6.23
N TYR A 153 -8.55 -9.15 6.39
CA TYR A 153 -8.65 -10.22 5.39
C TYR A 153 -10.07 -10.75 5.29
N ARG A 154 -10.76 -10.97 6.42
CA ARG A 154 -12.17 -11.40 6.43
C ARG A 154 -13.07 -10.41 5.71
N GLN A 155 -12.94 -9.12 5.99
CA GLN A 155 -13.70 -8.08 5.27
C GLN A 155 -13.34 -8.00 3.79
N THR A 156 -12.07 -8.23 3.44
CA THR A 156 -11.64 -8.31 2.04
C THR A 156 -12.27 -9.50 1.33
N ILE A 157 -12.23 -10.69 1.94
CA ILE A 157 -12.86 -11.91 1.40
C ILE A 157 -14.37 -11.69 1.21
N GLU A 158 -15.05 -11.14 2.21
CA GLU A 158 -16.48 -10.80 2.15
C GLU A 158 -16.76 -9.77 1.03
N GLY A 159 -15.93 -8.72 0.92
CA GLY A 159 -16.08 -7.67 -0.10
C GLY A 159 -15.79 -8.15 -1.53
N ILE A 160 -14.93 -9.15 -1.71
CA ILE A 160 -14.69 -9.82 -3.00
C ILE A 160 -15.84 -10.76 -3.34
N GLY A 161 -16.42 -11.43 -2.32
CA GLY A 161 -17.57 -12.32 -2.48
C GLY A 161 -17.22 -13.69 -3.07
N LEU A 162 -15.98 -14.14 -2.94
CA LEU A 162 -15.49 -15.45 -3.34
C LEU A 162 -15.04 -16.26 -2.11
N PRO A 163 -15.01 -17.61 -2.18
CA PRO A 163 -14.32 -18.43 -1.18
C PRO A 163 -12.87 -17.97 -1.00
N ALA A 164 -12.37 -18.00 0.22
CA ALA A 164 -11.05 -17.51 0.54
C ALA A 164 -9.93 -18.20 -0.26
N ASP A 165 -10.05 -19.51 -0.45
CA ASP A 165 -9.10 -20.36 -1.22
C ASP A 165 -9.15 -20.13 -2.74
N GLU A 166 -10.09 -19.32 -3.22
CA GLU A 166 -10.18 -18.87 -4.62
C GLU A 166 -9.57 -17.46 -4.83
N ILE A 167 -9.05 -16.83 -3.77
CA ILE A 167 -8.42 -15.51 -3.79
C ILE A 167 -6.92 -15.68 -3.54
N LEU A 168 -6.10 -15.21 -4.47
CA LEU A 168 -4.65 -15.13 -4.30
C LEU A 168 -4.28 -13.73 -3.78
N PHE A 169 -3.55 -13.65 -2.68
CA PHE A 169 -3.00 -12.41 -2.14
C PHE A 169 -1.48 -12.37 -2.34
N ILE A 170 -0.95 -11.24 -2.82
CA ILE A 170 0.49 -11.03 -3.05
C ILE A 170 0.93 -9.82 -2.25
N ASP A 171 1.91 -10.01 -1.36
CA ASP A 171 2.37 -9.00 -0.39
C ASP A 171 3.87 -9.18 -0.11
N ASP A 172 4.60 -8.11 0.13
CA ASP A 172 6.03 -8.10 0.43
C ASP A 172 6.36 -8.30 1.92
N SER A 173 5.35 -8.51 2.76
CA SER A 173 5.49 -8.82 4.18
C SER A 173 5.12 -10.28 4.46
N LEU A 174 6.08 -11.09 4.89
CA LEU A 174 5.82 -12.47 5.33
C LEU A 174 4.74 -12.53 6.42
N THR A 175 4.71 -11.56 7.32
CA THR A 175 3.70 -11.49 8.39
C THR A 175 2.29 -11.32 7.82
N ASN A 176 2.13 -10.51 6.78
CA ASN A 176 0.85 -10.31 6.09
C ASN A 176 0.44 -11.56 5.33
N VAL A 177 1.38 -12.18 4.60
CA VAL A 177 1.15 -13.43 3.85
C VAL A 177 0.69 -14.54 4.79
N GLU A 178 1.38 -14.73 5.91
CA GLU A 178 0.99 -15.74 6.90
C GLU A 178 -0.38 -15.46 7.55
N ALA A 179 -0.69 -14.18 7.78
CA ALA A 179 -1.99 -13.80 8.32
C ALA A 179 -3.12 -14.07 7.30
N ALA A 180 -2.92 -13.77 6.03
CA ALA A 180 -3.86 -14.07 4.96
C ALA A 180 -4.10 -15.58 4.82
N ARG A 181 -3.04 -16.39 4.87
CA ARG A 181 -3.12 -17.86 4.85
C ARG A 181 -3.92 -18.42 6.02
N ARG A 182 -3.78 -17.84 7.23
CA ARG A 182 -4.58 -18.23 8.40
C ARG A 182 -6.07 -17.96 8.23
N GLU A 183 -6.43 -16.99 7.41
CA GLU A 183 -7.83 -16.69 7.06
C GLU A 183 -8.31 -17.45 5.81
N GLY A 184 -7.49 -18.38 5.31
CA GLY A 184 -7.85 -19.33 4.24
C GLY A 184 -7.55 -18.83 2.82
N MET A 185 -6.98 -17.65 2.65
CA MET A 185 -6.56 -17.16 1.32
C MET A 185 -5.35 -17.96 0.81
N ALA A 186 -5.29 -18.17 -0.50
CA ALA A 186 -4.00 -18.42 -1.13
C ALA A 186 -3.17 -17.13 -1.00
N ALA A 187 -1.91 -17.23 -0.58
CA ALA A 187 -1.08 -16.04 -0.43
C ALA A 187 0.38 -16.34 -0.73
N GLU A 188 1.05 -15.40 -1.42
CA GLU A 188 2.43 -15.55 -1.85
C GLU A 188 3.25 -14.32 -1.46
N TYR A 189 4.47 -14.58 -0.98
CA TYR A 189 5.44 -13.55 -0.68
C TYR A 189 6.06 -13.02 -1.97
N TYR A 190 6.08 -11.72 -2.11
CA TYR A 190 6.80 -11.03 -3.17
C TYR A 190 8.07 -10.38 -2.62
N GLU A 191 9.21 -10.73 -3.17
CA GLU A 191 10.47 -10.07 -2.85
C GLU A 191 10.59 -8.76 -3.65
N PRO A 192 10.63 -7.58 -3.00
CA PRO A 192 10.74 -6.30 -3.69
C PRO A 192 11.92 -6.26 -4.67
N GLY A 193 11.68 -5.68 -5.85
CA GLY A 193 12.68 -5.59 -6.93
C GLY A 193 12.80 -6.85 -7.80
N THR A 194 12.02 -7.91 -7.54
CA THR A 194 11.93 -9.07 -8.40
C THR A 194 10.82 -8.94 -9.45
N ASP A 195 10.65 -9.94 -10.31
CA ASP A 195 9.62 -9.95 -11.35
C ASP A 195 8.24 -10.33 -10.78
N LEU A 196 7.37 -9.31 -10.64
CA LEU A 196 6.00 -9.48 -10.15
C LEU A 196 5.16 -10.44 -11.03
N ARG A 197 5.38 -10.40 -12.35
CA ARG A 197 4.73 -11.30 -13.30
C ARG A 197 5.09 -12.75 -13.02
N ALA A 198 6.40 -13.02 -12.90
CA ALA A 198 6.89 -14.38 -12.64
C ALA A 198 6.36 -14.93 -11.31
N THR A 199 6.42 -14.13 -10.24
CA THR A 199 5.87 -14.50 -8.93
C THR A 199 4.39 -14.80 -9.00
N THR A 200 3.59 -13.92 -9.62
CA THR A 200 2.14 -14.11 -9.73
C THR A 200 1.77 -15.35 -10.54
N LEU A 201 2.41 -15.55 -11.69
CA LEU A 201 2.11 -16.71 -12.56
C LEU A 201 2.51 -18.04 -11.91
N ALA A 202 3.63 -18.08 -11.19
CA ALA A 202 4.03 -19.25 -10.42
C ALA A 202 3.02 -19.57 -9.30
N ALA A 203 2.55 -18.55 -8.57
CA ALA A 203 1.54 -18.72 -7.53
C ALA A 203 0.21 -19.24 -8.10
N LEU A 204 -0.24 -18.75 -9.25
CA LEU A 204 -1.45 -19.22 -9.93
C LEU A 204 -1.38 -20.69 -10.39
N GLN A 205 -0.16 -21.20 -10.65
CA GLN A 205 0.05 -22.61 -11.00
C GLN A 205 0.09 -23.54 -9.78
N SER A 206 0.39 -22.97 -8.61
CA SER A 206 0.59 -23.73 -7.36
C SER A 206 -0.69 -23.88 -6.56
N HIS A 207 -1.70 -23.06 -6.81
CA HIS A 207 -2.99 -23.01 -6.13
C HIS A 207 -4.16 -23.22 -7.10
#